data_d127632923d2f277b690d4c6424bf2a9
#
_entry.id   d127632923d2f277b690d4c6424bf2a9
#
_cell.length_a   1.000
_cell.length_b   1.000
_cell.length_c   1.000
_cell.angle_alpha   90.00
_cell.angle_beta   90.00
_cell.angle_gamma   90.00
#
_symmetry.space_group_name_H-M   'P 1'
#
loop_
_entity.id
_entity.type
_entity.pdbx_description
1 polymer ?
#
loop_
_entity_poly.entity_id
_entity_poly.type
_entity_poly.pdbx_seq_one_letter_code
_entity_poly.pdbx_strand_id
1 'polypeptide(L)'
;MINLRYHIVSIVAVFLALGIGLALGSTFVDSFLVNELEDQVNEFGLEKALAIEEKLDAEEMVLEINTELDEIKAVVSETLPEGKLDGSSWMILAPESLKNSEIFDLEMLLSRTSSEFYGFLWVNESSDLSDLQVRNLVASELRLSSNSLAAVTKGLTFFIAKSLLDAENIEGVTGLGSEPVITKLLRAGLLTYQGSKESQIGNLDLGLLVVSDAANNALNQSLFLPLLKKIVDEDLAGSTVAIEMPTDGDLTDEFVKEVRSDPLLGSSVSTVNNSSSFMGQLVLLSSLENLPVVTHYDEKLFPDTVGSK
;
A
#
# COMPACT_ATOMS: atom_id res chain seq x y z
N MET A 1 61.38 65.23 -45.72
CA MET A 1 61.04 65.72 -44.37
C MET A 1 59.56 65.39 -44.13
N ILE A 2 59.31 64.50 -43.23
CA ILE A 2 57.96 64.12 -42.86
C ILE A 2 57.35 65.27 -42.08
N ASN A 3 56.23 65.81 -42.58
CA ASN A 3 55.64 67.00 -42.06
C ASN A 3 54.90 66.70 -40.73
N LEU A 4 55.56 66.96 -39.61
CA LEU A 4 55.09 66.70 -38.23
C LEU A 4 53.65 67.14 -37.99
N ARG A 5 53.21 68.17 -38.69
CA ARG A 5 51.81 68.68 -38.60
C ARG A 5 50.78 67.71 -39.08
N TYR A 6 51.03 66.91 -40.12
CA TYR A 6 50.10 65.86 -40.59
C TYR A 6 50.03 64.68 -39.66
N HIS A 7 51.15 64.31 -39.02
CA HIS A 7 51.16 63.24 -38.05
C HIS A 7 50.32 63.58 -36.78
N ILE A 8 50.49 64.78 -36.28
CA ILE A 8 49.68 65.26 -35.14
C ILE A 8 48.20 65.25 -35.44
N VAL A 9 47.79 65.85 -36.63
CA VAL A 9 46.39 65.84 -37.04
C VAL A 9 45.82 64.42 -37.20
N SER A 10 46.56 63.55 -37.81
CA SER A 10 46.13 62.14 -37.95
C SER A 10 45.95 61.42 -36.59
N ILE A 11 46.88 61.63 -35.66
CA ILE A 11 46.77 61.03 -34.32
C ILE A 11 45.57 61.63 -33.56
N VAL A 12 45.36 62.90 -33.59
CA VAL A 12 44.23 63.56 -32.94
C VAL A 12 42.89 63.09 -33.58
N ALA A 13 42.84 62.94 -34.88
CA ALA A 13 41.62 62.44 -35.56
C ALA A 13 41.29 61.02 -35.18
N VAL A 14 42.31 60.10 -34.99
CA VAL A 14 42.09 58.72 -34.54
C VAL A 14 41.61 58.67 -33.10
N PHE A 15 42.23 59.51 -32.24
CA PHE A 15 41.80 59.58 -30.83
C PHE A 15 40.37 60.11 -30.67
N LEU A 16 40.05 61.13 -31.51
CA LEU A 16 38.72 61.73 -31.50
C LEU A 16 37.67 60.79 -32.04
N ALA A 17 37.96 60.05 -33.10
CA ALA A 17 37.10 58.98 -33.62
C ALA A 17 36.89 57.85 -32.62
N LEU A 18 37.98 57.42 -31.94
CA LEU A 18 37.91 56.41 -30.89
C LEU A 18 37.08 56.86 -29.68
N GLY A 19 37.29 58.08 -29.23
CA GLY A 19 36.55 58.70 -28.13
C GLY A 19 35.07 58.84 -28.42
N ILE A 20 34.69 59.30 -29.63
CA ILE A 20 33.30 59.35 -30.05
C ILE A 20 32.69 57.95 -30.17
N GLY A 21 33.42 56.96 -30.72
CA GLY A 21 32.97 55.57 -30.85
C GLY A 21 32.72 54.94 -29.51
N LEU A 22 33.59 55.19 -28.54
CA LEU A 22 33.43 54.66 -27.16
C LEU A 22 32.25 55.32 -26.45
N ALA A 23 32.11 56.65 -26.57
CA ALA A 23 31.01 57.38 -25.94
C ALA A 23 29.64 57.01 -26.48
N LEU A 24 29.51 56.85 -27.79
CA LEU A 24 28.27 56.42 -28.43
C LEU A 24 27.99 54.95 -28.17
N GLY A 25 29.02 54.07 -28.21
CA GLY A 25 28.86 52.66 -27.97
C GLY A 25 28.40 52.31 -26.56
N SER A 26 28.98 52.96 -25.54
CA SER A 26 28.57 52.71 -24.16
C SER A 26 27.17 53.18 -23.82
N THR A 27 26.76 54.36 -24.36
CA THR A 27 25.47 54.94 -24.03
C THR A 27 24.29 54.22 -24.71
N PHE A 28 24.49 53.68 -25.92
CA PHE A 28 23.44 52.93 -26.62
C PHE A 28 23.30 51.50 -26.16
N VAL A 29 24.40 50.86 -25.85
CA VAL A 29 24.39 49.43 -25.37
C VAL A 29 23.82 49.34 -23.97
N ASP A 30 24.22 50.26 -23.07
CA ASP A 30 23.74 50.22 -21.67
C ASP A 30 22.23 50.50 -21.57
N SER A 31 21.68 51.46 -22.31
CA SER A 31 20.24 51.75 -22.23
C SER A 31 19.36 50.68 -22.87
N PHE A 32 19.80 50.04 -23.95
CA PHE A 32 19.02 48.96 -24.59
C PHE A 32 19.05 47.68 -23.76
N LEU A 33 20.22 47.28 -23.26
CA LEU A 33 20.35 46.10 -22.41
C LEU A 33 19.66 46.25 -21.08
N VAL A 34 19.71 47.44 -20.47
CA VAL A 34 19.02 47.67 -19.19
C VAL A 34 17.52 47.61 -19.36
N ASN A 35 16.94 48.21 -20.39
CA ASN A 35 15.51 48.16 -20.65
C ASN A 35 15.05 46.73 -20.98
N GLU A 36 15.78 46.00 -21.81
CA GLU A 36 15.47 44.58 -22.14
C GLU A 36 15.53 43.65 -20.92
N LEU A 37 16.55 43.86 -20.05
CA LEU A 37 16.66 43.10 -18.80
C LEU A 37 15.57 43.48 -17.79
N GLU A 38 15.18 44.77 -17.73
CA GLU A 38 14.11 45.25 -16.86
C GLU A 38 12.75 44.66 -17.29
N ASP A 39 12.48 44.61 -18.60
CA ASP A 39 11.28 44.00 -19.17
C ASP A 39 11.25 42.48 -18.88
N GLN A 40 12.37 41.75 -19.08
CA GLN A 40 12.46 40.33 -18.76
C GLN A 40 12.29 40.06 -17.25
N VAL A 41 12.90 40.86 -16.38
CA VAL A 41 12.75 40.71 -14.91
C VAL A 41 11.30 40.94 -14.48
N ASN A 42 10.63 41.95 -15.10
CA ASN A 42 9.24 42.20 -14.81
C ASN A 42 8.33 41.10 -15.33
N GLU A 43 8.58 40.54 -16.51
CA GLU A 43 7.84 39.40 -17.07
C GLU A 43 8.02 38.14 -16.20
N PHE A 44 9.25 37.78 -15.83
CA PHE A 44 9.52 36.69 -14.88
C PHE A 44 8.92 36.91 -13.48
N GLY A 45 8.91 38.18 -13.03
CA GLY A 45 8.26 38.55 -11.77
C GLY A 45 6.75 38.28 -11.80
N LEU A 46 6.11 38.63 -12.90
CA LEU A 46 4.67 38.41 -13.12
C LEU A 46 4.34 36.93 -13.28
N GLU A 47 5.11 36.19 -14.07
CA GLU A 47 4.94 34.75 -14.27
C GLU A 47 5.13 33.97 -12.93
N LYS A 48 6.14 34.35 -12.16
CA LYS A 48 6.35 33.79 -10.84
C LYS A 48 5.21 34.11 -9.87
N ALA A 49 4.67 35.32 -9.91
CA ALA A 49 3.53 35.70 -9.06
C ALA A 49 2.28 34.90 -9.41
N LEU A 50 1.99 34.72 -10.69
CA LEU A 50 0.87 33.90 -11.17
C LEU A 50 1.05 32.42 -10.78
N ALA A 51 2.25 31.85 -10.93
CA ALA A 51 2.53 30.48 -10.54
C ALA A 51 2.40 30.25 -9.02
N ILE A 52 2.75 31.24 -8.20
CA ILE A 52 2.54 31.19 -6.75
C ILE A 52 1.05 31.28 -6.40
N GLU A 53 0.30 32.14 -7.05
CA GLU A 53 -1.15 32.27 -6.86
C GLU A 53 -1.87 30.96 -7.24
N GLU A 54 -1.55 30.40 -8.40
CA GLU A 54 -2.10 29.12 -8.87
C GLU A 54 -1.77 27.95 -7.92
N LYS A 55 -0.55 27.96 -7.35
CA LYS A 55 -0.15 26.98 -6.34
C LYS A 55 -0.94 27.14 -5.03
N LEU A 56 -1.13 28.36 -4.57
CA LEU A 56 -1.90 28.63 -3.35
C LEU A 56 -3.38 28.23 -3.52
N ASP A 57 -3.97 28.55 -4.65
CA ASP A 57 -5.34 28.15 -4.97
C ASP A 57 -5.48 26.62 -5.02
N ALA A 58 -4.51 25.94 -5.59
CA ALA A 58 -4.48 24.46 -5.60
C ALA A 58 -4.32 23.87 -4.19
N GLU A 59 -3.46 24.46 -3.35
CA GLU A 59 -3.29 24.03 -1.95
C GLU A 59 -4.56 24.26 -1.12
N GLU A 60 -5.25 25.40 -1.34
CA GLU A 60 -6.53 25.69 -0.66
C GLU A 60 -7.63 24.71 -1.10
N MET A 61 -7.73 24.41 -2.40
CA MET A 61 -8.67 23.43 -2.94
C MET A 61 -8.42 22.02 -2.39
N VAL A 62 -7.16 21.59 -2.27
CA VAL A 62 -6.79 20.31 -1.65
C VAL A 62 -7.21 20.27 -0.18
N LEU A 63 -7.04 21.37 0.55
CA LEU A 63 -7.44 21.45 1.94
C LEU A 63 -8.97 21.37 2.10
N GLU A 64 -9.72 22.05 1.22
CA GLU A 64 -11.19 22.02 1.20
C GLU A 64 -11.70 20.60 0.90
N ILE A 65 -11.17 19.96 -0.14
CA ILE A 65 -11.51 18.57 -0.50
C ILE A 65 -11.22 17.60 0.66
N ASN A 66 -10.05 17.73 1.30
CA ASN A 66 -9.72 16.88 2.45
C ASN A 66 -10.68 17.09 3.63
N THR A 67 -11.12 18.33 3.86
CA THR A 67 -12.08 18.65 4.92
C THR A 67 -13.46 18.04 4.63
N GLU A 68 -13.95 18.16 3.39
CA GLU A 68 -15.21 17.53 2.95
C GLU A 68 -15.11 16.00 3.02
N LEU A 69 -13.97 15.44 2.66
CA LEU A 69 -13.72 14.00 2.72
C LEU A 69 -13.74 13.49 4.18
N ASP A 70 -13.17 14.25 5.10
CA ASP A 70 -13.19 13.91 6.52
C ASP A 70 -14.59 14.05 7.12
N GLU A 71 -15.40 15.03 6.69
CA GLU A 71 -16.82 15.13 7.06
C GLU A 71 -17.62 13.93 6.51
N ILE A 72 -17.41 13.55 5.26
CA ILE A 72 -18.04 12.36 4.68
C ILE A 72 -17.63 11.09 5.43
N LYS A 73 -16.34 10.92 5.72
CA LYS A 73 -15.85 9.81 6.54
C LYS A 73 -16.52 9.75 7.91
N ALA A 74 -16.67 10.89 8.58
CA ALA A 74 -17.33 10.97 9.87
C ALA A 74 -18.80 10.53 9.78
N VAL A 75 -19.56 11.08 8.84
CA VAL A 75 -20.98 10.74 8.62
C VAL A 75 -21.14 9.25 8.27
N VAL A 76 -20.32 8.73 7.37
CA VAL A 76 -20.41 7.31 6.97
C VAL A 76 -19.98 6.39 8.11
N SER A 77 -18.97 6.78 8.91
CA SER A 77 -18.57 5.98 10.08
C SER A 77 -19.66 5.96 11.19
N GLU A 78 -20.50 6.99 11.27
CA GLU A 78 -21.66 7.01 12.15
C GLU A 78 -22.86 6.24 11.59
N THR A 79 -22.97 6.15 10.26
CA THR A 79 -24.09 5.47 9.57
C THR A 79 -23.78 4.04 9.18
N LEU A 80 -22.53 3.58 9.35
CA LEU A 80 -22.20 2.16 9.18
C LEU A 80 -23.08 1.35 10.14
N PRO A 81 -23.84 0.37 9.64
CA PRO A 81 -24.85 -0.29 10.43
C PRO A 81 -24.20 -1.03 11.60
N GLU A 82 -24.46 -0.55 12.80
CA GLU A 82 -24.17 -1.29 14.01
C GLU A 82 -24.85 -2.67 13.93
N GLY A 83 -24.09 -3.72 14.15
CA GLY A 83 -24.64 -5.07 14.32
C GLY A 83 -24.73 -5.96 13.08
N LYS A 84 -24.33 -5.52 11.89
CA LYS A 84 -24.36 -6.41 10.71
C LYS A 84 -23.34 -7.55 10.76
N LEU A 85 -22.22 -7.37 11.47
CA LEU A 85 -21.22 -8.42 11.70
C LEU A 85 -21.34 -8.99 13.13
N ASP A 86 -22.47 -8.78 13.81
CA ASP A 86 -22.69 -9.27 15.16
C ASP A 86 -22.55 -10.79 15.23
N GLY A 87 -21.78 -11.27 16.19
CA GLY A 87 -21.47 -12.67 16.36
C GLY A 87 -20.39 -13.23 15.41
N SER A 88 -19.85 -12.44 14.49
CA SER A 88 -18.70 -12.86 13.71
C SER A 88 -17.38 -12.57 14.43
N SER A 89 -16.39 -13.42 14.21
CA SER A 89 -15.06 -13.31 14.82
C SER A 89 -13.99 -13.25 13.72
N TRP A 90 -13.09 -12.30 13.78
CA TRP A 90 -12.13 -12.04 12.70
C TRP A 90 -10.69 -12.02 13.19
N MET A 91 -9.80 -12.56 12.35
CA MET A 91 -8.35 -12.50 12.51
C MET A 91 -7.71 -11.94 11.25
N ILE A 92 -6.63 -11.17 11.41
CA ILE A 92 -5.81 -10.67 10.31
C ILE A 92 -4.52 -11.49 10.24
N LEU A 93 -4.27 -12.11 9.10
CA LEU A 93 -3.00 -12.74 8.76
C LEU A 93 -2.24 -11.82 7.81
N ALA A 94 -1.07 -11.36 8.22
CA ALA A 94 -0.28 -10.38 7.49
C ALA A 94 1.23 -10.62 7.62
N PRO A 95 2.07 -10.11 6.70
CA PRO A 95 3.51 -10.13 6.86
C PRO A 95 3.95 -9.17 7.98
N GLU A 96 5.05 -9.51 8.64
CA GLU A 96 5.62 -8.69 9.72
C GLU A 96 6.04 -7.28 9.25
N SER A 97 6.38 -7.10 7.98
CA SER A 97 6.68 -5.81 7.35
C SER A 97 5.59 -4.76 7.53
N LEU A 98 4.33 -5.18 7.67
CA LEU A 98 3.18 -4.29 7.87
C LEU A 98 2.94 -3.87 9.33
N LYS A 99 3.72 -4.32 10.30
CA LYS A 99 3.51 -4.01 11.74
C LYS A 99 3.49 -2.53 12.11
N ASN A 100 4.11 -1.69 11.31
CA ASN A 100 4.20 -0.25 11.57
C ASN A 100 3.40 0.59 10.55
N SER A 101 2.50 -0.03 9.83
CA SER A 101 1.70 0.58 8.77
C SER A 101 0.26 0.86 9.21
N GLU A 102 -0.53 1.37 8.28
CA GLU A 102 -1.95 1.67 8.44
C GLU A 102 -2.84 0.41 8.64
N ILE A 103 -2.24 -0.78 8.74
CA ILE A 103 -2.99 -2.04 8.97
C ILE A 103 -3.81 -2.00 10.26
N PHE A 104 -3.42 -1.19 11.25
CA PHE A 104 -4.17 -1.01 12.48
C PHE A 104 -5.51 -0.30 12.29
N ASP A 105 -5.71 0.38 11.16
CA ASP A 105 -7.00 0.94 10.79
C ASP A 105 -8.05 -0.15 10.56
N LEU A 106 -7.62 -1.35 10.13
CA LEU A 106 -8.49 -2.52 10.00
C LEU A 106 -9.00 -3.02 11.35
N GLU A 107 -8.15 -3.00 12.38
CA GLU A 107 -8.58 -3.32 13.76
C GLU A 107 -9.65 -2.33 14.23
N MET A 108 -9.40 -1.04 14.03
CA MET A 108 -10.34 0.02 14.40
C MET A 108 -11.66 -0.12 13.61
N LEU A 109 -11.57 -0.45 12.34
CA LEU A 109 -12.73 -0.69 11.47
C LEU A 109 -13.57 -1.86 11.98
N LEU A 110 -12.97 -3.02 12.22
CA LEU A 110 -13.65 -4.21 12.74
C LEU A 110 -14.25 -3.98 14.12
N SER A 111 -13.56 -3.26 15.01
CA SER A 111 -14.05 -2.97 16.36
C SER A 111 -15.32 -2.11 16.39
N ARG A 112 -15.59 -1.35 15.31
CA ARG A 112 -16.81 -0.53 15.17
C ARG A 112 -18.02 -1.33 14.67
N THR A 113 -17.83 -2.54 14.18
CA THR A 113 -18.89 -3.34 13.54
C THR A 113 -19.60 -4.31 14.47
N SER A 114 -19.39 -4.25 15.77
CA SER A 114 -19.85 -5.26 16.74
C SER A 114 -19.32 -6.68 16.49
N SER A 115 -18.36 -6.84 15.59
CA SER A 115 -17.63 -8.09 15.42
C SER A 115 -16.56 -8.27 16.49
N GLU A 116 -16.16 -9.51 16.74
CA GLU A 116 -15.11 -9.80 17.69
C GLU A 116 -13.76 -9.88 16.96
N PHE A 117 -12.85 -8.93 17.23
CA PHE A 117 -11.50 -8.94 16.67
C PHE A 117 -10.57 -9.77 17.56
N TYR A 118 -9.98 -10.81 16.98
CA TYR A 118 -9.08 -11.73 17.68
C TYR A 118 -7.63 -11.31 17.68
N GLY A 119 -7.23 -10.43 16.76
CA GLY A 119 -5.88 -9.90 16.66
C GLY A 119 -5.22 -10.16 15.33
N PHE A 120 -3.91 -9.92 15.33
CA PHE A 120 -3.04 -10.12 14.17
C PHE A 120 -2.21 -11.39 14.33
N LEU A 121 -2.12 -12.15 13.28
CA LEU A 121 -1.18 -13.25 13.12
C LEU A 121 -0.13 -12.83 12.09
N TRP A 122 1.04 -12.48 12.56
CA TRP A 122 2.14 -12.00 11.72
C TRP A 122 2.96 -13.16 11.19
N VAL A 123 3.19 -13.18 9.90
CA VAL A 123 4.18 -14.07 9.28
C VAL A 123 5.54 -13.40 9.39
N ASN A 124 6.45 -14.02 10.15
CA ASN A 124 7.76 -13.43 10.40
C ASN A 124 8.62 -13.44 9.12
N GLU A 125 9.46 -12.44 8.94
CA GLU A 125 10.38 -12.35 7.78
C GLU A 125 11.33 -13.56 7.69
N SER A 126 11.66 -14.16 8.85
CA SER A 126 12.46 -15.37 8.94
C SER A 126 11.75 -16.64 8.44
N SER A 127 10.46 -16.56 8.06
CA SER A 127 9.64 -17.71 7.66
C SER A 127 9.68 -18.00 6.15
N ASP A 128 10.76 -17.60 5.48
CA ASP A 128 10.94 -17.87 4.05
C ASP A 128 11.05 -19.37 3.77
N LEU A 129 10.04 -19.94 3.12
CA LEU A 129 10.01 -21.36 2.74
C LEU A 129 11.03 -21.71 1.63
N SER A 130 11.72 -20.76 1.03
CA SER A 130 12.84 -21.04 0.14
C SER A 130 14.06 -21.55 0.92
N ASP A 131 14.18 -21.19 2.21
CA ASP A 131 15.24 -21.69 3.09
C ASP A 131 14.99 -23.14 3.52
N LEU A 132 15.99 -23.99 3.33
CA LEU A 132 15.93 -25.40 3.73
C LEU A 132 15.80 -25.57 5.25
N GLN A 133 16.39 -24.70 6.05
CA GLN A 133 16.30 -24.78 7.52
C GLN A 133 14.89 -24.49 7.99
N VAL A 134 14.24 -23.47 7.41
CA VAL A 134 12.83 -23.16 7.68
C VAL A 134 11.94 -24.33 7.27
N ARG A 135 12.14 -24.92 6.09
CA ARG A 135 11.37 -26.10 5.68
C ARG A 135 11.55 -27.29 6.62
N ASN A 136 12.78 -27.53 7.08
CA ASN A 136 13.05 -28.61 8.06
C ASN A 136 12.32 -28.36 9.38
N LEU A 137 12.32 -27.11 9.86
CA LEU A 137 11.63 -26.71 11.07
C LEU A 137 10.11 -26.92 10.92
N VAL A 138 9.50 -26.40 9.85
CA VAL A 138 8.08 -26.57 9.57
C VAL A 138 7.72 -28.06 9.44
N ALA A 139 8.50 -28.83 8.68
CA ALA A 139 8.25 -30.25 8.50
C ALA A 139 8.32 -31.02 9.83
N SER A 140 9.24 -30.65 10.71
CA SER A 140 9.38 -31.24 12.04
C SER A 140 8.18 -30.90 12.95
N GLU A 141 7.82 -29.61 13.05
CA GLU A 141 6.72 -29.15 13.90
C GLU A 141 5.37 -29.72 13.45
N LEU A 142 5.15 -29.79 12.14
CA LEU A 142 3.92 -30.31 11.55
C LEU A 142 3.97 -31.83 11.27
N ARG A 143 5.08 -32.51 11.62
CA ARG A 143 5.29 -33.95 11.39
C ARG A 143 5.03 -34.36 9.94
N LEU A 144 5.49 -33.57 9.00
CA LEU A 144 5.34 -33.88 7.58
C LEU A 144 6.32 -34.98 7.16
N SER A 145 5.91 -35.81 6.23
CA SER A 145 6.73 -36.92 5.72
C SER A 145 7.88 -36.46 4.79
N SER A 146 7.87 -35.19 4.38
CA SER A 146 8.84 -34.60 3.45
C SER A 146 9.07 -33.12 3.77
N ASN A 147 10.31 -32.66 3.57
CA ASN A 147 10.72 -31.26 3.68
C ASN A 147 10.85 -30.56 2.31
N SER A 148 10.33 -31.17 1.24
CA SER A 148 10.27 -30.50 -0.07
C SER A 148 9.39 -29.26 0.01
N LEU A 149 9.71 -28.21 -0.77
CA LEU A 149 8.93 -26.96 -0.77
C LEU A 149 7.43 -27.25 -0.98
N ALA A 150 7.09 -28.06 -1.98
CA ALA A 150 5.70 -28.39 -2.26
C ALA A 150 4.97 -29.10 -1.09
N ALA A 151 5.66 -30.05 -0.41
CA ALA A 151 5.06 -30.76 0.72
C ALA A 151 4.91 -29.85 1.93
N VAL A 152 5.90 -29.01 2.21
CA VAL A 152 5.87 -28.05 3.33
C VAL A 152 4.80 -26.99 3.10
N THR A 153 4.77 -26.37 1.93
CA THR A 153 3.72 -25.37 1.57
C THR A 153 2.33 -26.00 1.71
N LYS A 154 2.10 -27.18 1.11
CA LYS A 154 0.82 -27.86 1.20
C LYS A 154 0.42 -28.18 2.64
N GLY A 155 1.34 -28.70 3.46
CA GLY A 155 1.09 -29.01 4.86
C GLY A 155 0.82 -27.76 5.70
N LEU A 156 1.67 -26.74 5.57
CA LEU A 156 1.55 -25.48 6.31
C LEU A 156 0.21 -24.79 6.01
N THR A 157 -0.11 -24.61 4.74
CA THR A 157 -1.36 -23.96 4.33
C THR A 157 -2.60 -24.73 4.76
N PHE A 158 -2.57 -26.06 4.66
CA PHE A 158 -3.65 -26.91 5.17
C PHE A 158 -3.89 -26.70 6.66
N PHE A 159 -2.81 -26.75 7.47
CA PHE A 159 -2.94 -26.62 8.91
C PHE A 159 -3.31 -25.20 9.35
N ILE A 160 -2.82 -24.16 8.68
CA ILE A 160 -3.25 -22.77 8.95
C ILE A 160 -4.74 -22.64 8.64
N ALA A 161 -5.18 -23.04 7.45
CA ALA A 161 -6.58 -22.94 7.04
C ALA A 161 -7.52 -23.67 8.03
N LYS A 162 -7.23 -24.92 8.34
CA LYS A 162 -8.04 -25.72 9.29
C LYS A 162 -8.01 -25.13 10.69
N SER A 163 -6.85 -24.67 11.18
CA SER A 163 -6.76 -24.14 12.55
C SER A 163 -7.51 -22.84 12.76
N LEU A 164 -7.70 -22.04 11.70
CA LEU A 164 -8.35 -20.72 11.80
C LEU A 164 -9.81 -20.75 11.36
N LEU A 165 -10.15 -21.56 10.35
CA LEU A 165 -11.45 -21.52 9.69
C LEU A 165 -12.34 -22.76 9.98
N ASP A 166 -11.76 -23.83 10.51
CA ASP A 166 -12.46 -25.11 10.74
C ASP A 166 -11.77 -25.89 11.88
N ALA A 167 -11.60 -25.21 13.03
CA ALA A 167 -10.84 -25.71 14.16
C ALA A 167 -11.46 -26.99 14.75
N GLU A 168 -12.78 -27.14 14.73
CA GLU A 168 -13.49 -28.31 15.27
C GLU A 168 -13.15 -29.60 14.51
N ASN A 169 -12.84 -29.52 13.23
CA ASN A 169 -12.54 -30.70 12.39
C ASN A 169 -11.05 -31.07 12.38
N ILE A 170 -10.21 -30.35 13.12
CA ILE A 170 -8.77 -30.63 13.18
C ILE A 170 -8.43 -31.74 14.21
N GLU A 171 -9.30 -32.01 15.17
CA GLU A 171 -9.09 -33.02 16.21
C GLU A 171 -8.89 -34.44 15.66
N GLY A 172 -9.37 -34.72 14.46
CA GLY A 172 -9.20 -36.00 13.76
C GLY A 172 -7.88 -36.21 13.04
N VAL A 173 -7.01 -35.16 12.94
CA VAL A 173 -5.71 -35.29 12.29
C VAL A 173 -4.71 -35.96 13.21
N THR A 174 -4.68 -37.31 13.14
CA THR A 174 -3.86 -38.15 13.98
C THR A 174 -2.37 -37.84 13.85
N GLY A 175 -1.72 -37.60 14.99
CA GLY A 175 -0.26 -37.48 15.06
C GLY A 175 0.30 -36.14 15.53
N LEU A 176 -0.47 -35.08 15.55
CA LEU A 176 0.02 -33.75 15.97
C LEU A 176 0.10 -33.58 17.51
N GLY A 177 -0.56 -34.42 18.28
CA GLY A 177 -0.68 -34.28 19.75
C GLY A 177 -1.82 -33.32 20.12
N SER A 178 -1.97 -33.00 21.39
CA SER A 178 -3.04 -32.14 21.92
C SER A 178 -2.78 -30.63 21.80
N GLU A 179 -1.60 -30.23 21.33
CA GLU A 179 -1.24 -28.80 21.19
C GLU A 179 -1.74 -28.26 19.85
N PRO A 180 -2.47 -27.14 19.84
CA PRO A 180 -2.93 -26.50 18.59
C PRO A 180 -1.76 -26.19 17.64
N VAL A 181 -1.99 -26.36 16.34
CA VAL A 181 -0.94 -26.17 15.33
C VAL A 181 -0.42 -24.75 15.33
N ILE A 182 -1.30 -23.76 15.46
CA ILE A 182 -0.87 -22.34 15.51
C ILE A 182 0.09 -22.11 16.68
N THR A 183 -0.18 -22.67 17.85
CA THR A 183 0.72 -22.57 19.02
C THR A 183 2.11 -23.14 18.72
N LYS A 184 2.20 -24.24 17.96
CA LYS A 184 3.50 -24.79 17.53
C LYS A 184 4.24 -23.85 16.59
N LEU A 185 3.55 -23.23 15.64
CA LEU A 185 4.14 -22.28 14.70
C LEU A 185 4.59 -20.99 15.41
N LEU A 186 3.84 -20.53 16.41
CA LEU A 186 4.23 -19.41 17.28
C LEU A 186 5.51 -19.74 18.06
N ARG A 187 5.55 -20.91 18.74
CA ARG A 187 6.73 -21.35 19.48
C ARG A 187 7.95 -21.54 18.59
N ALA A 188 7.77 -22.00 17.37
CA ALA A 188 8.84 -22.16 16.39
C ALA A 188 9.34 -20.82 15.81
N GLY A 189 8.71 -19.70 16.16
CA GLY A 189 9.09 -18.38 15.66
C GLY A 189 8.74 -18.15 14.17
N LEU A 190 7.86 -18.98 13.61
CA LEU A 190 7.37 -18.82 12.24
C LEU A 190 6.25 -17.79 12.14
N LEU A 191 5.46 -17.70 13.19
CA LEU A 191 4.38 -16.74 13.35
C LEU A 191 4.60 -15.97 14.65
N THR A 192 4.04 -14.76 14.70
CA THR A 192 3.93 -13.96 15.92
C THR A 192 2.47 -13.54 16.08
N TYR A 193 1.92 -13.68 17.27
CA TYR A 193 0.56 -13.23 17.57
C TYR A 193 0.58 -11.89 18.31
N GLN A 194 -0.33 -11.01 17.93
CA GLN A 194 -0.59 -9.75 18.62
C GLN A 194 -2.09 -9.61 18.86
N GLY A 195 -2.50 -9.78 20.08
CA GLY A 195 -3.90 -9.71 20.50
C GLY A 195 -4.07 -10.16 21.95
N SER A 196 -5.29 -10.19 22.45
CA SER A 196 -5.61 -10.55 23.85
C SER A 196 -6.11 -11.99 24.03
N LYS A 197 -6.25 -12.77 22.96
CA LYS A 197 -6.94 -14.07 22.97
C LYS A 197 -6.10 -15.24 22.44
N GLU A 198 -4.77 -15.20 22.63
CA GLU A 198 -3.84 -16.20 22.12
C GLU A 198 -4.25 -17.65 22.45
N SER A 199 -4.74 -17.89 23.67
CA SER A 199 -5.14 -19.22 24.12
C SER A 199 -6.39 -19.79 23.42
N GLN A 200 -7.12 -18.97 22.69
CA GLN A 200 -8.34 -19.38 21.98
C GLN A 200 -8.08 -19.64 20.49
N ILE A 201 -6.92 -19.23 19.98
CA ILE A 201 -6.58 -19.41 18.56
C ILE A 201 -6.44 -20.90 18.26
N GLY A 202 -7.07 -21.34 17.18
CA GLY A 202 -7.09 -22.74 16.77
C GLY A 202 -8.09 -23.62 17.53
N ASN A 203 -8.97 -23.01 18.34
CA ASN A 203 -10.08 -23.68 19.03
C ASN A 203 -11.44 -23.14 18.58
N LEU A 204 -11.48 -22.13 17.73
CA LEU A 204 -12.71 -21.48 17.23
C LEU A 204 -12.56 -21.22 15.74
N ASP A 205 -13.68 -21.30 15.04
CA ASP A 205 -13.75 -20.90 13.64
C ASP A 205 -13.76 -19.39 13.55
N LEU A 206 -12.84 -18.84 12.78
CA LEU A 206 -12.65 -17.41 12.62
C LEU A 206 -12.84 -17.01 11.14
N GLY A 207 -13.31 -15.80 10.89
CA GLY A 207 -13.14 -15.17 9.61
C GLY A 207 -11.69 -14.72 9.44
N LEU A 208 -11.15 -14.79 8.24
CA LEU A 208 -9.75 -14.54 7.94
C LEU A 208 -9.59 -13.40 6.92
N LEU A 209 -8.89 -12.35 7.32
CA LEU A 209 -8.38 -11.34 6.41
C LEU A 209 -6.92 -11.68 6.07
N VAL A 210 -6.67 -12.08 4.83
CA VAL A 210 -5.31 -12.32 4.33
C VAL A 210 -4.80 -11.03 3.71
N VAL A 211 -3.92 -10.34 4.44
CA VAL A 211 -3.40 -9.04 4.03
C VAL A 211 -2.01 -9.22 3.44
N SER A 212 -1.82 -8.78 2.21
CA SER A 212 -0.55 -8.75 1.52
C SER A 212 0.07 -7.36 1.58
N ASP A 213 1.39 -7.36 1.67
CA ASP A 213 2.24 -6.21 1.41
C ASP A 213 2.56 -6.17 -0.09
N ALA A 214 2.25 -5.06 -0.75
CA ALA A 214 2.53 -4.85 -2.17
C ALA A 214 3.99 -5.12 -2.56
N ALA A 215 4.93 -4.89 -1.64
CA ALA A 215 6.36 -5.12 -1.89
C ALA A 215 6.81 -6.58 -1.71
N ASN A 216 6.02 -7.45 -1.06
CA ASN A 216 6.46 -8.79 -0.65
C ASN A 216 5.95 -9.92 -1.55
N ASN A 217 6.33 -9.88 -2.82
CA ASN A 217 5.92 -10.91 -3.79
C ASN A 217 6.40 -12.33 -3.41
N ALA A 218 7.55 -12.48 -2.76
CA ALA A 218 8.06 -13.80 -2.36
C ALA A 218 7.12 -14.51 -1.38
N LEU A 219 6.61 -13.81 -0.37
CA LEU A 219 5.65 -14.36 0.60
C LEU A 219 4.29 -14.63 -0.05
N ASN A 220 3.85 -13.75 -0.95
CA ASN A 220 2.62 -13.94 -1.70
C ASN A 220 2.63 -15.27 -2.46
N GLN A 221 3.71 -15.55 -3.19
CA GLN A 221 3.86 -16.77 -3.99
C GLN A 221 4.11 -18.01 -3.14
N SER A 222 4.87 -17.90 -2.05
CA SER A 222 5.26 -19.07 -1.24
C SER A 222 4.22 -19.46 -0.19
N LEU A 223 3.38 -18.52 0.26
CA LEU A 223 2.43 -18.79 1.35
C LEU A 223 1.01 -18.30 1.07
N PHE A 224 0.78 -17.01 0.76
CA PHE A 224 -0.57 -16.45 0.75
C PHE A 224 -1.45 -16.98 -0.38
N LEU A 225 -0.94 -17.01 -1.62
CA LEU A 225 -1.70 -17.60 -2.74
C LEU A 225 -1.93 -19.11 -2.56
N PRO A 226 -0.92 -19.92 -2.18
CA PRO A 226 -1.15 -21.31 -1.82
C PRO A 226 -2.13 -21.51 -0.67
N LEU A 227 -2.15 -20.61 0.33
CA LEU A 227 -3.11 -20.66 1.44
C LEU A 227 -4.53 -20.39 0.94
N LEU A 228 -4.74 -19.34 0.14
CA LEU A 228 -6.04 -19.04 -0.43
C LEU A 228 -6.56 -20.21 -1.30
N LYS A 229 -5.68 -20.81 -2.13
CA LYS A 229 -6.04 -22.01 -2.90
C LYS A 229 -6.46 -23.16 -1.98
N LYS A 230 -5.73 -23.34 -0.90
CA LYS A 230 -6.07 -24.40 0.07
C LYS A 230 -7.38 -24.13 0.78
N ILE A 231 -7.67 -22.90 1.14
CA ILE A 231 -8.93 -22.46 1.75
C ILE A 231 -10.10 -22.77 0.80
N VAL A 232 -9.95 -22.47 -0.50
CA VAL A 232 -11.00 -22.78 -1.49
C VAL A 232 -11.15 -24.29 -1.71
N ASP A 233 -10.04 -25.03 -1.80
CA ASP A 233 -10.05 -26.51 -1.95
C ASP A 233 -10.76 -27.23 -0.78
N GLU A 234 -10.72 -26.65 0.43
CA GLU A 234 -11.37 -27.19 1.63
C GLU A 234 -12.79 -26.63 1.86
N ASP A 235 -13.32 -25.84 0.91
CA ASP A 235 -14.65 -25.20 1.00
C ASP A 235 -14.78 -24.23 2.20
N LEU A 236 -13.69 -23.53 2.53
CA LEU A 236 -13.59 -22.60 3.67
C LEU A 236 -13.56 -21.11 3.23
N ALA A 237 -13.74 -20.83 1.93
CA ALA A 237 -13.62 -19.47 1.38
C ALA A 237 -14.73 -18.51 1.85
N GLY A 238 -15.85 -19.02 2.32
CA GLY A 238 -17.01 -18.23 2.75
C GLY A 238 -16.76 -17.28 3.93
N SER A 239 -15.59 -17.37 4.57
CA SER A 239 -15.17 -16.51 5.68
C SER A 239 -13.80 -15.87 5.42
N THR A 240 -13.42 -15.67 4.15
CA THR A 240 -12.08 -15.18 3.80
C THR A 240 -12.14 -14.00 2.83
N VAL A 241 -11.33 -12.98 3.10
CA VAL A 241 -11.10 -11.83 2.20
C VAL A 241 -9.61 -11.63 2.00
N ALA A 242 -9.19 -11.45 0.75
CA ALA A 242 -7.82 -11.11 0.39
C ALA A 242 -7.68 -9.59 0.22
N ILE A 243 -6.69 -9.02 0.87
CA ILE A 243 -6.45 -7.58 0.92
C ILE A 243 -5.03 -7.29 0.48
N GLU A 244 -4.84 -6.26 -0.32
CA GLU A 244 -3.52 -5.71 -0.62
C GLU A 244 -3.43 -4.31 -0.05
N MET A 245 -2.37 -4.05 0.73
CA MET A 245 -2.07 -2.72 1.29
C MET A 245 -0.93 -2.07 0.51
N PRO A 246 -1.00 -0.75 0.28
CA PRO A 246 0.10 -0.03 -0.32
C PRO A 246 1.33 -0.05 0.59
N THR A 247 2.50 -0.08 -0.04
CA THR A 247 3.78 0.09 0.64
C THR A 247 4.43 1.35 0.11
N ASP A 248 4.87 2.24 1.00
CA ASP A 248 5.50 3.53 0.66
C ASP A 248 4.68 4.41 -0.32
N GLY A 249 3.35 4.25 -0.31
CA GLY A 249 2.43 5.00 -1.17
C GLY A 249 2.24 4.42 -2.57
N ASP A 250 2.93 3.33 -2.92
CA ASP A 250 2.77 2.65 -4.21
C ASP A 250 1.74 1.51 -4.11
N LEU A 251 0.68 1.63 -4.91
CA LEU A 251 -0.31 0.57 -5.14
C LEU A 251 0.13 -0.26 -6.33
N THR A 252 0.63 -1.47 -6.08
CA THR A 252 1.02 -2.38 -7.18
C THR A 252 -0.15 -3.19 -7.70
N ASP A 253 -1.12 -3.52 -6.84
CA ASP A 253 -2.28 -4.40 -7.10
C ASP A 253 -1.91 -5.83 -7.60
N GLU A 254 -0.66 -6.22 -7.46
CA GLU A 254 -0.15 -7.48 -7.99
C GLU A 254 -0.80 -8.70 -7.30
N PHE A 255 -0.87 -8.70 -5.98
CA PHE A 255 -1.47 -9.82 -5.22
C PHE A 255 -2.96 -9.98 -5.51
N VAL A 256 -3.71 -8.89 -5.37
CA VAL A 256 -5.17 -8.89 -5.62
C VAL A 256 -5.49 -9.23 -7.07
N LYS A 257 -4.68 -8.72 -8.01
CA LYS A 257 -4.81 -9.04 -9.43
C LYS A 257 -4.55 -10.50 -9.73
N GLU A 258 -3.57 -11.11 -9.07
CA GLU A 258 -3.28 -12.53 -9.21
C GLU A 258 -4.41 -13.39 -8.65
N VAL A 259 -4.96 -13.03 -7.47
CA VAL A 259 -6.15 -13.68 -6.90
C VAL A 259 -7.33 -13.62 -7.86
N ARG A 260 -7.62 -12.46 -8.45
CA ARG A 260 -8.73 -12.29 -9.41
C ARG A 260 -8.53 -13.03 -10.71
N SER A 261 -7.28 -13.14 -11.19
CA SER A 261 -6.95 -13.77 -12.46
C SER A 261 -6.97 -15.30 -12.39
N ASP A 262 -6.83 -15.87 -11.19
CA ASP A 262 -6.98 -17.31 -10.97
C ASP A 262 -8.47 -17.67 -11.01
N PRO A 263 -8.93 -18.56 -11.93
CA PRO A 263 -10.36 -18.86 -12.07
C PRO A 263 -11.02 -19.42 -10.81
N LEU A 264 -10.26 -20.13 -9.97
CA LEU A 264 -10.76 -20.72 -8.74
C LEU A 264 -10.85 -19.64 -7.64
N LEU A 265 -9.79 -18.88 -7.44
CA LEU A 265 -9.74 -17.85 -6.41
C LEU A 265 -10.68 -16.68 -6.74
N GLY A 266 -10.66 -16.18 -7.97
CA GLY A 266 -11.48 -15.05 -8.40
C GLY A 266 -12.98 -15.31 -8.32
N SER A 267 -13.42 -16.59 -8.33
CA SER A 267 -14.82 -16.91 -8.13
C SER A 267 -15.22 -17.23 -6.69
N SER A 268 -14.25 -17.31 -5.78
CA SER A 268 -14.48 -17.85 -4.43
C SER A 268 -14.02 -16.92 -3.31
N VAL A 269 -13.08 -16.00 -3.57
CA VAL A 269 -12.46 -15.12 -2.57
C VAL A 269 -12.72 -13.67 -2.91
N SER A 270 -13.31 -12.92 -1.97
CA SER A 270 -13.47 -11.48 -2.10
C SER A 270 -12.12 -10.78 -2.02
N THR A 271 -11.95 -9.69 -2.77
CA THR A 271 -10.68 -8.97 -2.81
C THR A 271 -10.87 -7.46 -2.65
N VAL A 272 -9.99 -6.85 -1.85
CA VAL A 272 -9.95 -5.40 -1.64
C VAL A 272 -8.52 -4.91 -1.86
N ASN A 273 -8.37 -3.99 -2.80
CA ASN A 273 -7.13 -3.26 -2.99
C ASN A 273 -7.20 -1.94 -2.18
N ASN A 274 -6.12 -1.60 -1.48
CA ASN A 274 -6.02 -0.38 -0.67
C ASN A 274 -7.12 -0.23 0.40
N SER A 275 -7.10 -1.10 1.39
CA SER A 275 -8.00 -0.98 2.54
C SER A 275 -7.67 0.19 3.48
N SER A 276 -6.57 0.93 3.27
CA SER A 276 -6.28 2.18 3.97
C SER A 276 -7.13 3.33 3.46
N SER A 277 -7.57 3.28 2.21
CA SER A 277 -8.46 4.31 1.67
C SER A 277 -9.87 4.18 2.25
N PHE A 278 -10.57 5.31 2.34
CA PHE A 278 -11.95 5.34 2.81
C PHE A 278 -12.88 4.42 1.98
N MET A 279 -12.75 4.47 0.66
CA MET A 279 -13.53 3.58 -0.23
C MET A 279 -13.16 2.12 -0.04
N GLY A 280 -11.88 1.81 0.14
CA GLY A 280 -11.43 0.45 0.43
C GLY A 280 -12.02 -0.09 1.74
N GLN A 281 -12.08 0.73 2.78
CA GLN A 281 -12.72 0.37 4.06
C GLN A 281 -14.21 0.10 3.92
N LEU A 282 -14.95 0.95 3.18
CA LEU A 282 -16.37 0.74 2.91
C LEU A 282 -16.63 -0.55 2.15
N VAL A 283 -15.83 -0.81 1.13
CA VAL A 283 -15.99 -2.03 0.34
C VAL A 283 -15.59 -3.26 1.14
N LEU A 284 -14.56 -3.16 1.98
CA LEU A 284 -14.21 -4.25 2.88
C LEU A 284 -15.40 -4.61 3.79
N LEU A 285 -15.99 -3.62 4.46
CA LEU A 285 -17.18 -3.86 5.29
C LEU A 285 -18.34 -4.47 4.50
N SER A 286 -18.63 -3.92 3.33
CA SER A 286 -19.66 -4.47 2.44
C SER A 286 -19.35 -5.90 2.02
N SER A 287 -18.08 -6.22 1.77
CA SER A 287 -17.65 -7.58 1.44
C SER A 287 -17.87 -8.53 2.60
N LEU A 288 -17.48 -8.12 3.82
CA LEU A 288 -17.66 -8.92 5.03
C LEU A 288 -19.14 -9.19 5.35
N GLU A 289 -19.99 -8.19 5.16
CA GLU A 289 -21.45 -8.32 5.37
C GLU A 289 -22.14 -9.25 4.39
N ASN A 290 -21.63 -9.33 3.16
CA ASN A 290 -22.23 -10.09 2.08
C ASN A 290 -21.60 -11.49 1.90
N LEU A 291 -20.60 -11.86 2.69
CA LEU A 291 -20.04 -13.20 2.60
C LEU A 291 -21.15 -14.26 2.76
N PRO A 292 -21.11 -15.35 1.99
CA PRO A 292 -20.04 -15.78 1.05
C PRO A 292 -20.13 -15.20 -0.38
N VAL A 293 -20.91 -14.16 -0.62
CA VAL A 293 -20.97 -13.53 -1.96
C VAL A 293 -19.64 -12.83 -2.26
N VAL A 294 -19.02 -13.24 -3.36
CA VAL A 294 -17.71 -12.72 -3.77
C VAL A 294 -17.84 -11.30 -4.32
N THR A 295 -17.04 -10.39 -3.83
CA THR A 295 -16.94 -9.00 -4.28
C THR A 295 -15.48 -8.63 -4.59
N HIS A 296 -15.28 -7.76 -5.57
CA HIS A 296 -13.95 -7.28 -5.95
C HIS A 296 -13.94 -5.76 -6.02
N TYR A 297 -12.99 -5.15 -5.34
CA TYR A 297 -12.78 -3.71 -5.39
C TYR A 297 -11.34 -3.38 -5.80
N ASP A 298 -11.23 -2.46 -6.76
CA ASP A 298 -9.96 -1.95 -7.24
C ASP A 298 -10.02 -0.42 -7.34
N GLU A 299 -9.24 0.25 -6.52
CA GLU A 299 -9.18 1.72 -6.49
C GLU A 299 -8.75 2.32 -7.82
N LYS A 300 -7.88 1.63 -8.58
CA LYS A 300 -7.46 2.10 -9.91
C LYS A 300 -8.56 2.12 -10.96
N LEU A 301 -9.63 1.34 -10.76
CA LEU A 301 -10.81 1.37 -11.63
C LEU A 301 -11.73 2.56 -11.35
N PHE A 302 -11.55 3.22 -10.22
CA PHE A 302 -12.23 4.44 -9.82
C PHE A 302 -11.18 5.53 -9.54
N PRO A 303 -10.35 5.91 -10.54
CA PRO A 303 -9.43 7.02 -10.35
C PRO A 303 -10.29 8.22 -9.96
N ASP A 304 -9.82 8.96 -8.96
CA ASP A 304 -10.40 10.23 -8.57
C ASP A 304 -10.70 11.04 -9.83
N THR A 305 -11.98 11.15 -10.19
CA THR A 305 -12.44 11.94 -11.33
C THR A 305 -12.41 13.43 -11.00
N VAL A 306 -11.59 13.84 -10.06
CA VAL A 306 -11.38 15.22 -9.65
C VAL A 306 -9.94 15.60 -10.01
N GLY A 307 -9.75 16.05 -11.26
CA GLY A 307 -8.48 16.69 -11.60
C GLY A 307 -7.99 16.49 -13.02
N SER A 308 -8.85 16.63 -14.03
CA SER A 308 -8.39 16.95 -15.39
C SER A 308 -9.47 17.70 -16.15
N LYS A 309 -9.51 19.00 -15.95
CA LYS A 309 -9.94 19.95 -16.98
C LYS A 309 -9.14 21.21 -16.84
#